data_162272ed1a30070e7c2d76c106c6e582
#
_entry.id   162272ed1a30070e7c2d76c106c6e582
#
_cell.length_a   1.000
_cell.length_b   1.000
_cell.length_c   1.000
_cell.angle_alpha   90.00
_cell.angle_beta   90.00
_cell.angle_gamma   90.00
#
_symmetry.space_group_name_H-M   'P 1'
#
loop_
_entity.id
_entity.type
_entity.pdbx_description
1 polymer ?
#
loop_
_entity_poly.entity_id
_entity_poly.type
_entity_poly.pdbx_seq_one_letter_code
_entity_poly.pdbx_strand_id
1 'polypeptide(L)'
;NLKIIPSKKEIQKSIRSLSPEIKKAIDETYKRVKDWHVKQKPKDIFYKDKFNNKFYYKNKSIRSVACYVPGNLPSTLIMCATPAIIAGVKRIVVCTPSLNGKLNGAVYYAASILGIKECYSLGGASAIMALATGTPKVKPVDKIVGPGSKWVALAKKKVFLEGLCGIEAANMGPSEILCIADSSSDSEIIASSCIAQNEHSPDS
;
A
#
# COMPACT_ATOMS: atom_id res chain seq x y z
N ASN A 1 10.24 -21.23 -13.67
CA ASN A 1 10.54 -19.82 -13.94
C ASN A 1 9.35 -18.98 -13.47
N LEU A 2 9.49 -18.36 -12.28
CA LEU A 2 8.52 -17.41 -11.75
C LEU A 2 8.48 -16.17 -12.68
N LYS A 3 7.32 -15.90 -13.24
CA LYS A 3 7.10 -14.74 -14.11
C LYS A 3 6.91 -13.50 -13.25
N ILE A 4 7.99 -12.73 -13.07
CA ILE A 4 8.02 -11.52 -12.23
C ILE A 4 7.01 -10.47 -12.72
N ILE A 5 6.85 -10.35 -14.04
CA ILE A 5 5.91 -9.41 -14.66
C ILE A 5 4.77 -10.22 -15.29
N PRO A 6 3.57 -10.18 -14.68
CA PRO A 6 2.39 -10.84 -15.27
C PRO A 6 2.01 -10.17 -16.60
N SER A 7 1.58 -10.97 -17.57
CA SER A 7 1.06 -10.43 -18.82
C SER A 7 -0.32 -9.81 -18.62
N LYS A 8 -0.67 -8.86 -19.49
CA LYS A 8 -2.01 -8.25 -19.49
C LYS A 8 -3.12 -9.29 -19.59
N LYS A 9 -2.90 -10.37 -20.36
CA LYS A 9 -3.87 -11.47 -20.54
C LYS A 9 -4.09 -12.24 -19.22
N GLU A 10 -3.03 -12.54 -18.48
CA GLU A 10 -3.11 -13.20 -17.16
C GLU A 10 -3.84 -12.33 -16.14
N ILE A 11 -3.51 -11.04 -16.08
CA ILE A 11 -4.20 -10.06 -15.22
C ILE A 11 -5.69 -10.00 -15.57
N GLN A 12 -6.03 -9.83 -16.83
CA GLN A 12 -7.44 -9.77 -17.25
C GLN A 12 -8.20 -11.07 -16.94
N LYS A 13 -7.57 -12.22 -17.11
CA LYS A 13 -8.18 -13.52 -16.75
C LYS A 13 -8.48 -13.57 -15.25
N SER A 14 -7.56 -13.13 -14.40
CA SER A 14 -7.76 -13.11 -12.93
C SER A 14 -8.86 -12.14 -12.50
N ILE A 15 -8.97 -10.96 -13.17
CA ILE A 15 -10.03 -9.98 -12.89
C ILE A 15 -11.42 -10.50 -13.35
N ARG A 16 -11.49 -11.23 -14.46
CA ARG A 16 -12.76 -11.78 -14.96
C ARG A 16 -13.37 -12.83 -14.03
N SER A 17 -12.55 -13.52 -13.24
CA SER A 17 -13.04 -14.50 -12.27
C SER A 17 -13.63 -13.89 -10.99
N LEU A 18 -13.56 -12.57 -10.81
CA LEU A 18 -14.16 -11.90 -9.67
C LEU A 18 -15.67 -11.73 -9.83
N SER A 19 -16.39 -11.95 -8.73
CA SER A 19 -17.82 -11.67 -8.69
C SER A 19 -18.11 -10.17 -8.77
N PRO A 20 -19.30 -9.77 -9.26
CA PRO A 20 -19.72 -8.38 -9.29
C PRO A 20 -19.73 -7.72 -7.90
N GLU A 21 -20.09 -8.47 -6.86
CA GLU A 21 -20.17 -8.01 -5.47
C GLU A 21 -18.79 -7.60 -4.96
N ILE A 22 -17.75 -8.42 -5.23
CA ILE A 22 -16.36 -8.11 -4.85
C ILE A 22 -15.88 -6.84 -5.56
N LYS A 23 -16.17 -6.70 -6.86
CA LYS A 23 -15.81 -5.48 -7.61
C LYS A 23 -16.49 -4.25 -7.01
N LYS A 24 -17.80 -4.32 -6.73
CA LYS A 24 -18.56 -3.23 -6.10
C LYS A 24 -18.00 -2.85 -4.74
N ALA A 25 -17.62 -3.84 -3.90
CA ALA A 25 -17.01 -3.58 -2.60
C ALA A 25 -15.65 -2.86 -2.72
N ILE A 26 -14.83 -3.25 -3.70
CA ILE A 26 -13.54 -2.60 -3.98
C ILE A 26 -13.75 -1.16 -4.47
N ASP A 27 -14.71 -0.93 -5.38
CA ASP A 27 -15.03 0.39 -5.91
C ASP A 27 -15.50 1.35 -4.79
N GLU A 28 -16.40 0.87 -3.92
CA GLU A 28 -16.89 1.64 -2.78
C GLU A 28 -15.77 1.92 -1.76
N THR A 29 -14.92 0.94 -1.48
CA THR A 29 -13.75 1.12 -0.61
C THR A 29 -12.83 2.21 -1.17
N TYR A 30 -12.51 2.17 -2.47
CA TYR A 30 -11.68 3.19 -3.10
C TYR A 30 -12.29 4.58 -2.99
N LYS A 31 -13.60 4.72 -3.26
CA LYS A 31 -14.31 6.00 -3.16
C LYS A 31 -14.19 6.59 -1.75
N ARG A 32 -14.52 5.81 -0.72
CA ARG A 32 -14.47 6.26 0.69
C ARG A 32 -13.05 6.64 1.13
N VAL A 33 -12.06 5.83 0.79
CA VAL A 33 -10.64 6.11 1.11
C VAL A 33 -10.16 7.37 0.39
N LYS A 34 -10.54 7.55 -0.88
CA LYS A 34 -10.20 8.74 -1.65
C LYS A 34 -10.82 10.00 -1.05
N ASP A 35 -12.11 9.96 -0.71
CA ASP A 35 -12.83 11.11 -0.13
C ASP A 35 -12.19 11.59 1.17
N TRP A 36 -11.68 10.66 1.97
CA TRP A 36 -10.95 10.98 3.21
C TRP A 36 -9.57 11.58 2.92
N HIS A 37 -8.76 10.92 2.12
CA HIS A 37 -7.38 11.33 1.88
C HIS A 37 -7.25 12.64 1.10
N VAL A 38 -8.23 13.02 0.29
CA VAL A 38 -8.27 14.34 -0.36
C VAL A 38 -8.24 15.46 0.69
N LYS A 39 -8.91 15.26 1.85
CA LYS A 39 -8.94 16.25 2.95
C LYS A 39 -7.62 16.34 3.71
N GLN A 40 -6.79 15.30 3.65
CA GLN A 40 -5.49 15.23 4.34
C GLN A 40 -4.34 15.82 3.51
N LYS A 41 -4.58 16.20 2.26
CA LYS A 41 -3.51 16.77 1.42
C LYS A 41 -3.01 18.08 2.02
N PRO A 42 -1.71 18.19 2.37
CA PRO A 42 -1.16 19.39 2.96
C PRO A 42 -1.16 20.54 1.94
N LYS A 43 -1.37 21.75 2.44
CA LYS A 43 -1.29 22.99 1.65
C LYS A 43 0.08 23.59 1.76
N ASP A 44 0.54 24.25 0.70
CA ASP A 44 1.74 25.08 0.75
C ASP A 44 1.49 26.28 1.67
N ILE A 45 2.54 26.69 2.40
CA ILE A 45 2.48 27.85 3.28
C ILE A 45 3.41 28.92 2.71
N PHE A 46 2.87 30.14 2.64
CA PHE A 46 3.64 31.35 2.37
C PHE A 46 3.50 32.29 3.55
N TYR A 47 4.62 32.79 4.06
CA TYR A 47 4.64 33.77 5.15
C TYR A 47 5.65 34.88 4.83
N LYS A 48 5.28 36.12 5.14
CA LYS A 48 6.13 37.29 5.01
C LYS A 48 6.18 37.97 6.39
N ASP A 49 7.37 38.16 6.95
CA ASP A 49 7.55 38.79 8.23
C ASP A 49 7.54 40.34 8.15
N LYS A 50 7.63 40.99 9.31
CA LYS A 50 7.68 42.43 9.40
C LYS A 50 8.92 43.10 8.78
N PHE A 51 9.96 42.33 8.48
CA PHE A 51 11.19 42.77 7.84
C PHE A 51 11.22 42.46 6.33
N ASN A 52 10.08 42.11 5.77
CA ASN A 52 9.94 41.70 4.36
C ASN A 52 10.64 40.38 3.97
N ASN A 53 11.12 39.57 4.92
CA ASN A 53 11.62 38.22 4.61
C ASN A 53 10.46 37.33 4.18
N LYS A 54 10.70 36.53 3.15
CA LYS A 54 9.71 35.66 2.57
C LYS A 54 10.04 34.19 2.88
N PHE A 55 9.10 33.46 3.47
CA PHE A 55 9.24 32.06 3.84
C PHE A 55 8.24 31.25 3.04
N TYR A 56 8.71 30.13 2.48
CA TYR A 56 7.89 29.20 1.70
C TYR A 56 8.05 27.79 2.25
N TYR A 57 6.95 27.16 2.60
CA TYR A 57 6.89 25.74 2.87
C TYR A 57 6.16 25.08 1.70
N LYS A 58 6.89 24.34 0.87
CA LYS A 58 6.35 23.70 -0.33
C LYS A 58 6.26 22.19 -0.16
N ASN A 59 5.07 21.64 -0.33
CA ASN A 59 4.83 20.19 -0.34
C ASN A 59 5.05 19.65 -1.76
N LYS A 60 6.01 18.76 -1.93
CA LYS A 60 6.29 18.11 -3.21
C LYS A 60 6.12 16.61 -3.09
N SER A 61 5.49 15.98 -4.10
CA SER A 61 5.45 14.53 -4.18
C SER A 61 6.84 13.94 -4.45
N ILE A 62 7.08 12.75 -3.92
CA ILE A 62 8.20 11.90 -4.37
C ILE A 62 7.95 11.44 -5.80
N ARG A 63 9.00 10.96 -6.49
CA ARG A 63 8.88 10.56 -7.90
C ARG A 63 8.20 9.22 -8.07
N SER A 64 8.52 8.26 -7.18
CA SER A 64 8.03 6.89 -7.29
C SER A 64 7.79 6.23 -5.93
N VAL A 65 6.78 5.35 -5.87
CA VAL A 65 6.46 4.55 -4.70
C VAL A 65 6.07 3.13 -5.12
N ALA A 66 6.52 2.15 -4.36
CA ALA A 66 6.01 0.79 -4.47
C ALA A 66 5.06 0.48 -3.31
N CYS A 67 3.87 0.00 -3.63
CA CYS A 67 2.93 -0.56 -2.69
C CYS A 67 3.19 -2.07 -2.60
N TYR A 68 3.77 -2.50 -1.49
CA TYR A 68 3.90 -3.92 -1.17
C TYR A 68 2.57 -4.41 -0.58
N VAL A 69 1.94 -5.35 -1.27
CA VAL A 69 0.60 -5.83 -0.93
C VAL A 69 0.69 -7.32 -0.59
N PRO A 70 0.38 -7.73 0.64
CA PRO A 70 0.23 -9.15 0.97
C PRO A 70 -0.83 -9.79 0.07
N GLY A 71 -0.61 -11.03 -0.36
CA GLY A 71 -1.24 -11.68 -1.50
C GLY A 71 -2.76 -11.58 -1.69
N ASN A 72 -3.55 -11.23 -0.65
CA ASN A 72 -5.03 -11.27 -0.69
C ASN A 72 -5.71 -9.93 -0.40
N LEU A 73 -4.99 -8.85 -0.15
CA LEU A 73 -5.56 -7.65 0.45
C LEU A 73 -5.67 -6.48 -0.55
N PRO A 74 -6.73 -6.41 -1.39
CA PRO A 74 -6.97 -5.25 -2.26
C PRO A 74 -7.14 -3.94 -1.46
N SER A 75 -7.68 -4.03 -0.24
CA SER A 75 -7.78 -2.89 0.69
C SER A 75 -6.42 -2.28 1.02
N THR A 76 -5.40 -3.10 1.26
CA THR A 76 -4.02 -2.63 1.47
C THR A 76 -3.52 -1.82 0.29
N LEU A 77 -3.76 -2.29 -0.94
CA LEU A 77 -3.37 -1.52 -2.13
C LEU A 77 -4.09 -0.17 -2.19
N ILE A 78 -5.40 -0.15 -1.94
CA ILE A 78 -6.19 1.08 -1.94
C ILE A 78 -5.66 2.06 -0.87
N MET A 79 -5.42 1.59 0.35
CA MET A 79 -4.90 2.41 1.45
C MET A 79 -3.51 2.98 1.19
N CYS A 80 -2.63 2.23 0.50
CA CYS A 80 -1.27 2.67 0.17
C CYS A 80 -1.22 3.58 -1.07
N ALA A 81 -1.93 3.21 -2.12
CA ALA A 81 -1.83 3.89 -3.41
C ALA A 81 -2.67 5.16 -3.50
N THR A 82 -3.83 5.22 -2.83
CA THR A 82 -4.70 6.41 -2.90
C THR A 82 -4.03 7.67 -2.38
N PRO A 83 -3.36 7.68 -1.20
CA PRO A 83 -2.59 8.84 -0.75
C PRO A 83 -1.47 9.23 -1.73
N ALA A 84 -0.79 8.25 -2.32
CA ALA A 84 0.26 8.50 -3.30
C ALA A 84 -0.27 9.20 -4.55
N ILE A 85 -1.43 8.77 -5.06
CA ILE A 85 -2.11 9.40 -6.20
C ILE A 85 -2.50 10.84 -5.86
N ILE A 86 -3.11 11.07 -4.69
CA ILE A 86 -3.56 12.40 -4.23
C ILE A 86 -2.35 13.33 -4.02
N ALA A 87 -1.24 12.80 -3.50
CA ALA A 87 0.01 13.53 -3.38
C ALA A 87 0.65 13.89 -4.73
N GLY A 88 0.23 13.24 -5.82
CA GLY A 88 0.74 13.50 -7.17
C GLY A 88 1.99 12.71 -7.54
N VAL A 89 2.21 11.55 -6.89
CA VAL A 89 3.31 10.63 -7.24
C VAL A 89 3.14 10.13 -8.67
N LYS A 90 4.19 10.30 -9.50
CA LYS A 90 4.11 10.02 -10.93
C LYS A 90 4.19 8.53 -11.27
N ARG A 91 4.97 7.78 -10.52
CA ARG A 91 5.15 6.34 -10.74
C ARG A 91 4.75 5.57 -9.49
N ILE A 92 3.68 4.81 -9.60
CA ILE A 92 3.19 3.93 -8.53
C ILE A 92 3.27 2.50 -9.03
N VAL A 93 3.89 1.65 -8.22
CA VAL A 93 4.16 0.25 -8.53
C VAL A 93 3.42 -0.64 -7.54
N VAL A 94 2.83 -1.71 -8.00
CA VAL A 94 2.26 -2.77 -7.15
C VAL A 94 3.24 -3.93 -7.11
N CYS A 95 3.58 -4.38 -5.90
CA CYS A 95 4.35 -5.58 -5.67
C CYS A 95 3.55 -6.52 -4.77
N THR A 96 3.13 -7.66 -5.31
CA THR A 96 2.28 -8.63 -4.61
C THR A 96 2.70 -10.05 -4.97
N PRO A 97 2.92 -10.95 -3.99
CA PRO A 97 3.23 -12.33 -4.29
C PRO A 97 2.05 -13.04 -4.95
N SER A 98 2.33 -13.96 -5.86
CA SER A 98 1.33 -14.91 -6.33
C SER A 98 1.08 -15.95 -5.25
N LEU A 99 -0.18 -16.34 -5.07
CA LEU A 99 -0.57 -17.42 -4.17
C LEU A 99 -0.70 -18.71 -4.96
N ASN A 100 0.11 -19.71 -4.62
CA ASN A 100 0.12 -21.01 -5.32
C ASN A 100 0.23 -20.86 -6.85
N GLY A 101 1.05 -19.91 -7.31
CA GLY A 101 1.24 -19.61 -8.74
C GLY A 101 0.07 -18.89 -9.41
N LYS A 102 -0.96 -18.47 -8.65
CA LYS A 102 -2.12 -17.73 -9.17
C LYS A 102 -2.05 -16.26 -8.80
N LEU A 103 -2.45 -15.40 -9.73
CA LEU A 103 -2.59 -13.95 -9.49
C LEU A 103 -3.88 -13.68 -8.72
N ASN A 104 -3.83 -12.76 -7.76
CA ASN A 104 -5.03 -12.32 -7.04
C ASN A 104 -5.81 -11.30 -7.87
N GLY A 105 -6.95 -11.72 -8.43
CA GLY A 105 -7.79 -10.85 -9.26
C GLY A 105 -8.26 -9.59 -8.55
N ALA A 106 -8.54 -9.65 -7.25
CA ALA A 106 -9.02 -8.48 -6.49
C ALA A 106 -7.94 -7.40 -6.36
N VAL A 107 -6.68 -7.78 -6.11
CA VAL A 107 -5.55 -6.83 -6.08
C VAL A 107 -5.32 -6.20 -7.45
N TYR A 108 -5.37 -7.00 -8.52
CA TYR A 108 -5.21 -6.47 -9.88
C TYR A 108 -6.39 -5.63 -10.35
N TYR A 109 -7.61 -5.94 -9.88
CA TYR A 109 -8.78 -5.08 -10.11
C TYR A 109 -8.60 -3.73 -9.41
N ALA A 110 -8.21 -3.73 -8.13
CA ALA A 110 -7.87 -2.50 -7.41
C ALA A 110 -6.78 -1.70 -8.13
N ALA A 111 -5.70 -2.35 -8.60
CA ALA A 111 -4.67 -1.68 -9.39
C ALA A 111 -5.23 -1.04 -10.66
N SER A 112 -6.17 -1.70 -11.34
CA SER A 112 -6.79 -1.18 -12.57
C SER A 112 -7.63 0.07 -12.35
N ILE A 113 -8.46 0.10 -11.30
CA ILE A 113 -9.29 1.29 -10.98
C ILE A 113 -8.46 2.47 -10.45
N LEU A 114 -7.30 2.18 -9.85
CA LEU A 114 -6.31 3.17 -9.43
C LEU A 114 -5.43 3.68 -10.59
N GLY A 115 -5.59 3.12 -11.79
CA GLY A 115 -4.81 3.49 -12.98
C GLY A 115 -3.35 3.02 -12.94
N ILE A 116 -3.01 2.06 -12.06
CA ILE A 116 -1.64 1.54 -11.90
C ILE A 116 -1.37 0.47 -12.96
N LYS A 117 -0.30 0.66 -13.74
CA LYS A 117 0.06 -0.21 -14.86
C LYS A 117 1.26 -1.11 -14.56
N GLU A 118 2.07 -0.75 -13.57
CA GLU A 118 3.31 -1.45 -13.24
C GLU A 118 3.06 -2.37 -12.04
N CYS A 119 3.04 -3.67 -12.30
CA CYS A 119 2.76 -4.70 -11.29
C CYS A 119 3.82 -5.80 -11.35
N TYR A 120 4.38 -6.15 -10.20
CA TYR A 120 5.33 -7.23 -10.03
C TYR A 120 4.74 -8.35 -9.16
N SER A 121 4.87 -9.58 -9.64
CA SER A 121 4.52 -10.78 -8.88
C SER A 121 5.73 -11.26 -8.07
N LEU A 122 6.04 -10.52 -7.02
CA LEU A 122 7.17 -10.75 -6.13
C LEU A 122 6.72 -10.63 -4.67
N GLY A 123 7.39 -11.34 -3.77
CA GLY A 123 7.12 -11.31 -2.34
C GLY A 123 8.37 -11.47 -1.49
N GLY A 124 8.21 -11.27 -0.18
CA GLY A 124 9.28 -11.45 0.80
C GLY A 124 10.35 -10.37 0.79
N ALA A 125 11.44 -10.62 1.51
CA ALA A 125 12.57 -9.70 1.64
C ALA A 125 13.25 -9.41 0.28
N SER A 126 13.31 -10.40 -0.61
CA SER A 126 13.89 -10.24 -1.94
C SER A 126 13.13 -9.23 -2.81
N ALA A 127 11.80 -9.15 -2.66
CA ALA A 127 10.99 -8.14 -3.34
C ALA A 127 11.34 -6.72 -2.86
N ILE A 128 11.53 -6.54 -1.54
CA ILE A 128 11.93 -5.25 -0.95
C ILE A 128 13.29 -4.82 -1.48
N MET A 129 14.28 -5.73 -1.48
CA MET A 129 15.61 -5.44 -2.02
C MET A 129 15.55 -5.09 -3.50
N ALA A 130 14.83 -5.87 -4.32
CA ALA A 130 14.67 -5.58 -5.74
C ALA A 130 14.01 -4.22 -6.02
N LEU A 131 13.03 -3.81 -5.20
CA LEU A 131 12.38 -2.51 -5.30
C LEU A 131 13.28 -1.35 -4.85
N ALA A 132 14.17 -1.58 -3.90
CA ALA A 132 15.08 -0.55 -3.38
C ALA A 132 16.31 -0.35 -4.29
N THR A 133 16.95 -1.45 -4.73
CA THR A 133 18.22 -1.39 -5.48
C THR A 133 18.05 -1.50 -7.00
N GLY A 134 16.92 -2.03 -7.44
CA GLY A 134 16.67 -2.34 -8.85
C GLY A 134 17.25 -3.70 -9.26
N THR A 135 16.76 -4.17 -10.39
CA THR A 135 17.26 -5.35 -11.13
C THR A 135 17.03 -5.11 -12.62
N PRO A 136 17.55 -5.94 -13.53
CA PRO A 136 17.25 -5.77 -14.97
C PRO A 136 15.75 -5.77 -15.31
N LYS A 137 14.89 -6.31 -14.43
CA LYS A 137 13.43 -6.39 -14.64
C LYS A 137 12.61 -5.49 -13.73
N VAL A 138 13.19 -4.98 -12.65
CA VAL A 138 12.50 -4.15 -11.63
C VAL A 138 13.26 -2.85 -11.49
N LYS A 139 12.65 -1.74 -11.87
CA LYS A 139 13.25 -0.41 -11.67
C LYS A 139 13.10 -0.01 -10.19
N PRO A 140 14.14 0.58 -9.56
CA PRO A 140 14.07 0.99 -8.17
C PRO A 140 13.03 2.09 -7.95
N VAL A 141 12.59 2.25 -6.71
CA VAL A 141 11.63 3.27 -6.29
C VAL A 141 12.20 4.13 -5.15
N ASP A 142 11.67 5.34 -4.99
CA ASP A 142 12.12 6.25 -3.94
C ASP A 142 11.56 5.86 -2.56
N LYS A 143 10.40 5.18 -2.51
CA LYS A 143 9.75 4.76 -1.27
C LYS A 143 9.00 3.44 -1.44
N ILE A 144 9.03 2.59 -0.40
CA ILE A 144 8.25 1.35 -0.32
C ILE A 144 7.28 1.48 0.85
N VAL A 145 5.99 1.22 0.60
CA VAL A 145 4.92 1.27 1.60
C VAL A 145 4.11 -0.02 1.59
N GLY A 146 3.41 -0.30 2.68
CA GLY A 146 2.52 -1.46 2.82
C GLY A 146 3.04 -2.49 3.82
N PRO A 147 2.13 -3.24 4.48
CA PRO A 147 2.46 -4.20 5.52
C PRO A 147 3.13 -5.46 4.93
N GLY A 148 3.76 -6.24 5.80
CA GLY A 148 4.35 -7.51 5.41
C GLY A 148 4.81 -8.30 6.62
N SER A 149 5.27 -9.53 6.40
CA SER A 149 5.82 -10.38 7.44
C SER A 149 7.03 -9.73 8.14
N LYS A 150 7.45 -10.30 9.28
CA LYS A 150 8.67 -9.86 9.99
C LYS A 150 9.91 -9.76 9.08
N TRP A 151 10.04 -10.63 8.10
CA TRP A 151 11.15 -10.61 7.13
C TRP A 151 11.05 -9.43 6.16
N VAL A 152 9.83 -9.07 5.75
CA VAL A 152 9.58 -7.87 4.92
C VAL A 152 9.88 -6.61 5.74
N ALA A 153 9.44 -6.56 6.99
CA ALA A 153 9.71 -5.43 7.90
C ALA A 153 11.22 -5.25 8.13
N LEU A 154 11.95 -6.34 8.40
CA LEU A 154 13.41 -6.31 8.55
C LEU A 154 14.12 -5.84 7.27
N ALA A 155 13.70 -6.33 6.11
CA ALA A 155 14.25 -5.90 4.82
C ALA A 155 13.98 -4.41 4.56
N LYS A 156 12.78 -3.90 4.86
CA LYS A 156 12.44 -2.47 4.78
C LYS A 156 13.32 -1.64 5.70
N LYS A 157 13.48 -2.07 6.96
CA LYS A 157 14.37 -1.40 7.91
C LYS A 157 15.82 -1.36 7.40
N LYS A 158 16.31 -2.47 6.84
CA LYS A 158 17.66 -2.54 6.26
C LYS A 158 17.85 -1.54 5.13
N VAL A 159 16.99 -1.54 4.12
CA VAL A 159 17.12 -0.63 2.97
C VAL A 159 16.99 0.84 3.37
N PHE A 160 16.20 1.14 4.41
CA PHE A 160 16.07 2.48 4.97
C PHE A 160 17.36 2.93 5.69
N LEU A 161 17.90 2.08 6.56
CA LEU A 161 19.14 2.39 7.31
C LEU A 161 20.36 2.53 6.40
N GLU A 162 20.38 1.82 5.28
CA GLU A 162 21.42 1.95 4.25
C GLU A 162 21.19 3.15 3.29
N GLY A 163 20.14 3.94 3.51
CA GLY A 163 19.82 5.10 2.66
C GLY A 163 19.40 4.76 1.24
N LEU A 164 19.04 3.51 0.96
CA LEU A 164 18.70 3.03 -0.39
C LEU A 164 17.29 3.43 -0.80
N CYS A 165 16.34 3.39 0.13
CA CYS A 165 14.93 3.63 -0.16
C CYS A 165 14.17 4.10 1.10
N GLY A 166 13.26 5.06 0.95
CA GLY A 166 12.35 5.46 2.02
C GLY A 166 11.30 4.39 2.35
N ILE A 167 10.82 4.41 3.58
CA ILE A 167 9.72 3.54 4.03
C ILE A 167 8.67 4.35 4.80
N GLU A 168 7.47 3.80 5.05
CA GLU A 168 6.42 4.49 5.81
C GLU A 168 6.73 4.60 7.30
N ALA A 169 7.16 3.49 7.92
CA ALA A 169 7.57 3.43 9.32
C ALA A 169 8.54 2.26 9.53
N ALA A 170 9.42 2.39 10.52
CA ALA A 170 10.43 1.37 10.82
C ALA A 170 9.86 0.11 11.50
N ASN A 171 8.66 0.20 12.08
CA ASN A 171 8.04 -0.85 12.91
C ASN A 171 6.67 -1.30 12.35
N MET A 172 6.58 -1.55 11.05
CA MET A 172 5.40 -2.18 10.44
C MET A 172 5.54 -3.70 10.54
N GLY A 173 5.14 -4.25 11.65
CA GLY A 173 5.09 -5.70 11.93
C GLY A 173 3.71 -6.14 12.38
N PRO A 174 3.58 -7.33 12.96
CA PRO A 174 2.35 -7.77 13.61
C PRO A 174 1.87 -6.72 14.59
N SER A 175 0.58 -6.45 14.60
CA SER A 175 -0.08 -5.52 15.51
C SER A 175 -0.99 -6.28 16.44
N GLU A 176 -1.18 -5.75 17.63
CA GLU A 176 -2.11 -6.25 18.64
C GLU A 176 -3.22 -5.22 18.83
N ILE A 177 -4.39 -5.68 19.27
CA ILE A 177 -5.51 -4.81 19.63
C ILE A 177 -5.85 -4.97 21.10
N LEU A 178 -6.04 -3.86 21.79
CA LEU A 178 -6.66 -3.80 23.10
C LEU A 178 -7.99 -3.05 22.99
N CYS A 179 -9.09 -3.71 23.25
CA CYS A 179 -10.40 -3.08 23.29
C CYS A 179 -10.76 -2.73 24.74
N ILE A 180 -10.95 -1.44 25.02
CA ILE A 180 -11.45 -0.93 26.29
C ILE A 180 -12.92 -0.59 26.09
N ALA A 181 -13.80 -1.22 26.83
CA ALA A 181 -15.24 -1.12 26.68
C ALA A 181 -15.96 -1.05 28.03
N ASP A 182 -17.14 -0.44 28.04
CA ASP A 182 -18.06 -0.41 29.18
C ASP A 182 -19.49 -0.81 28.76
N SER A 183 -20.45 -0.68 29.64
CA SER A 183 -21.83 -1.06 29.37
C SER A 183 -22.54 -0.24 28.27
N SER A 184 -21.97 0.89 27.84
CA SER A 184 -22.47 1.71 26.73
C SER A 184 -21.91 1.34 25.40
N SER A 185 -20.88 0.47 25.37
CA SER A 185 -20.17 0.09 24.16
C SER A 185 -20.94 -0.93 23.33
N ASP A 186 -20.89 -0.79 22.01
CA ASP A 186 -21.51 -1.73 21.07
C ASP A 186 -20.67 -3.00 20.96
N SER A 187 -21.23 -4.12 21.43
CA SER A 187 -20.54 -5.42 21.44
C SER A 187 -20.26 -5.97 20.03
N GLU A 188 -21.09 -5.66 19.04
CA GLU A 188 -20.86 -6.09 17.65
C GLU A 188 -19.66 -5.37 17.03
N ILE A 189 -19.50 -4.08 17.31
CA ILE A 189 -18.34 -3.30 16.86
C ILE A 189 -17.06 -3.83 17.50
N ILE A 190 -17.09 -4.14 18.80
CA ILE A 190 -15.94 -4.70 19.52
C ILE A 190 -15.58 -6.07 18.95
N ALA A 191 -16.55 -6.96 18.82
CA ALA A 191 -16.34 -8.30 18.28
C ALA A 191 -15.78 -8.26 16.85
N SER A 192 -16.35 -7.42 15.99
CA SER A 192 -15.87 -7.26 14.61
C SER A 192 -14.44 -6.71 14.55
N SER A 193 -14.07 -5.81 15.45
CA SER A 193 -12.71 -5.28 15.54
C SER A 193 -11.69 -6.36 15.96
N CYS A 194 -12.05 -7.19 16.93
CA CYS A 194 -11.22 -8.32 17.37
C CYS A 194 -11.09 -9.38 16.28
N ILE A 195 -12.18 -9.71 15.57
CA ILE A 195 -12.14 -10.64 14.43
C ILE A 195 -11.25 -10.13 13.31
N ALA A 196 -11.37 -8.85 12.96
CA ALA A 196 -10.55 -8.23 11.93
C ALA A 196 -9.06 -8.28 12.28
N GLN A 197 -8.71 -8.09 13.56
CA GLN A 197 -7.32 -8.21 14.01
C GLN A 197 -6.80 -9.65 13.94
N ASN A 198 -7.64 -10.62 14.34
CA ASN A 198 -7.27 -12.04 14.33
C ASN A 198 -7.03 -12.62 12.92
N GLU A 199 -7.55 -11.97 11.86
CA GLU A 199 -7.24 -12.34 10.46
C GLU A 199 -5.76 -12.13 10.10
N HIS A 200 -5.03 -11.29 10.84
CA HIS A 200 -3.64 -10.98 10.54
C HIS A 200 -2.70 -12.14 10.88
N SER A 201 -2.91 -12.81 12.02
CA SER A 201 -2.07 -13.92 12.49
C SER A 201 -2.75 -14.61 13.68
N PRO A 202 -2.54 -15.92 13.87
CA PRO A 202 -2.95 -16.60 15.10
C PRO A 202 -2.33 -16.01 16.38
N ASP A 203 -1.23 -15.25 16.24
CA ASP A 203 -0.49 -14.64 17.34
C ASP A 203 -0.79 -13.13 17.49
N SER A 204 -1.87 -12.61 16.86
CA SER A 204 -2.25 -11.20 16.90
C SER A 204 -3.44 -10.91 17.79
#